data_3706331b919b0b6bedd5477dcca01f76
#
_entry.id   3706331b919b0b6bedd5477dcca01f76
#
_cell.length_a   1.000
_cell.length_b   1.000
_cell.length_c   1.000
_cell.angle_alpha   90.00
_cell.angle_beta   90.00
_cell.angle_gamma   90.00
#
_symmetry.space_group_name_H-M   'P 1'
#
loop_
_entity.id
_entity.type
_entity.pdbx_description
1 polymer ?
#
loop_
_entity_poly.entity_id
_entity_poly.type
_entity_poly.pdbx_seq_one_letter_code
_entity_poly.pdbx_strand_id
1 'polypeptide(L)'
;MTRTVIIGGHGKVALLAAPLLAEAGHDVVSLIRNPDQAEDVRAAGAEPLVLDIEKADQEELVHALRDADNVVFSAGAGGGDAQRTRAVDHDAAVASMRAAEAAGVRRYVMVSYLGASLHHDVPEDDPFYTYAQAKAEADEALRDSGLAWTILGPGALTAEEASGRITVDPDLSDSDASQREASRGNVARAIVAVLNEPGTVGRKIDFVDGDVPVAEAVRGD
;
A
#
# COMPACT_ATOMS: atom_id res chain seq x y z
N MET A 1 -12.75 -5.18 -18.07
CA MET A 1 -11.90 -5.85 -17.07
C MET A 1 -11.24 -4.73 -16.29
N THR A 2 -11.24 -4.78 -14.98
CA THR A 2 -10.68 -3.70 -14.14
C THR A 2 -9.15 -3.81 -14.13
N ARG A 3 -8.44 -2.77 -14.57
CA ARG A 3 -6.98 -2.75 -14.58
C ARG A 3 -6.45 -2.17 -13.28
N THR A 4 -5.61 -2.94 -12.58
CA THR A 4 -4.98 -2.53 -11.31
C THR A 4 -3.46 -2.53 -11.45
N VAL A 5 -2.85 -1.38 -11.18
CA VAL A 5 -1.39 -1.23 -11.17
C VAL A 5 -0.87 -1.24 -9.74
N ILE A 6 0.06 -2.14 -9.43
CA ILE A 6 0.72 -2.22 -8.13
C ILE A 6 2.12 -1.60 -8.24
N ILE A 7 2.36 -0.51 -7.54
CA ILE A 7 3.67 0.13 -7.41
C ILE A 7 4.43 -0.54 -6.27
N GLY A 8 5.64 -1.02 -6.54
CA GLY A 8 6.38 -1.89 -5.63
C GLY A 8 6.00 -3.38 -5.79
N GLY A 9 5.73 -3.79 -7.02
CA GLY A 9 5.11 -5.06 -7.41
C GLY A 9 5.87 -6.34 -7.04
N HIS A 10 7.15 -6.27 -6.67
CA HIS A 10 7.90 -7.41 -6.13
C HIS A 10 8.00 -7.40 -4.59
N GLY A 11 7.32 -6.45 -3.93
CA GLY A 11 7.21 -6.44 -2.47
C GLY A 11 6.43 -7.66 -1.96
N LYS A 12 6.76 -8.12 -0.73
CA LYS A 12 6.13 -9.32 -0.13
C LYS A 12 4.61 -9.22 -0.05
N VAL A 13 4.06 -8.02 0.20
CA VAL A 13 2.61 -7.78 0.18
C VAL A 13 2.07 -7.83 -1.25
N ALA A 14 2.77 -7.19 -2.19
CA ALA A 14 2.35 -7.12 -3.59
C ALA A 14 2.27 -8.51 -4.25
N LEU A 15 3.28 -9.37 -4.01
CA LEU A 15 3.30 -10.75 -4.52
C LEU A 15 2.15 -11.62 -3.94
N LEU A 16 1.65 -11.29 -2.76
CA LEU A 16 0.47 -11.95 -2.16
C LEU A 16 -0.84 -11.32 -2.63
N ALA A 17 -0.85 -10.02 -2.95
CA ALA A 17 -2.05 -9.33 -3.42
C ALA A 17 -2.36 -9.62 -4.91
N ALA A 18 -1.32 -9.76 -5.74
CA ALA A 18 -1.48 -9.97 -7.18
C ALA A 18 -2.37 -11.18 -7.54
N PRO A 19 -2.14 -12.40 -7.00
CA PRO A 19 -3.00 -13.53 -7.31
C PRO A 19 -4.44 -13.33 -6.81
N LEU A 20 -4.64 -12.71 -5.65
CA LEU A 20 -5.97 -12.43 -5.11
C LEU A 20 -6.74 -11.42 -5.98
N LEU A 21 -6.06 -10.42 -6.53
CA LEU A 21 -6.64 -9.47 -7.48
C LEU A 21 -6.97 -10.14 -8.80
N ALA A 22 -6.09 -11.01 -9.32
CA ALA A 22 -6.34 -11.77 -10.54
C ALA A 22 -7.56 -12.71 -10.37
N GLU A 23 -7.67 -13.40 -9.24
CA GLU A 23 -8.83 -14.22 -8.88
C GLU A 23 -10.11 -13.39 -8.77
N ALA A 24 -10.03 -12.13 -8.32
CA ALA A 24 -11.14 -11.18 -8.30
C ALA A 24 -11.48 -10.60 -9.69
N GLY A 25 -10.79 -11.01 -10.76
CA GLY A 25 -11.06 -10.61 -12.14
C GLY A 25 -10.37 -9.32 -12.59
N HIS A 26 -9.31 -8.90 -11.89
CA HIS A 26 -8.50 -7.75 -12.29
C HIS A 26 -7.42 -8.15 -13.31
N ASP A 27 -7.13 -7.25 -14.26
CA ASP A 27 -5.90 -7.24 -15.05
C ASP A 27 -4.82 -6.56 -14.19
N VAL A 28 -3.86 -7.33 -13.69
CA VAL A 28 -2.87 -6.86 -12.71
C VAL A 28 -1.54 -6.57 -13.39
N VAL A 29 -1.07 -5.34 -13.26
CA VAL A 29 0.27 -4.90 -13.69
C VAL A 29 1.09 -4.55 -12.45
N SER A 30 2.31 -5.06 -12.35
CA SER A 30 3.22 -4.80 -11.24
C SER A 30 4.43 -4.00 -11.69
N LEU A 31 4.57 -2.76 -11.20
CA LEU A 31 5.76 -1.96 -11.42
C LEU A 31 6.90 -2.49 -10.56
N ILE A 32 8.01 -2.84 -11.21
CA ILE A 32 9.22 -3.39 -10.59
C ILE A 32 10.45 -2.61 -11.03
N ARG A 33 11.42 -2.44 -10.12
CA ARG A 33 12.67 -1.73 -10.43
C ARG A 33 13.69 -2.62 -11.14
N ASN A 34 13.79 -3.89 -10.73
CA ASN A 34 14.76 -4.85 -11.25
C ASN A 34 14.08 -5.83 -12.23
N PRO A 35 14.53 -5.91 -13.50
CA PRO A 35 13.98 -6.84 -14.47
C PRO A 35 14.12 -8.32 -14.07
N ASP A 36 15.09 -8.68 -13.23
CA ASP A 36 15.26 -10.04 -12.72
C ASP A 36 14.08 -10.52 -11.86
N GLN A 37 13.25 -9.59 -11.38
CA GLN A 37 12.04 -9.87 -10.59
C GLN A 37 10.82 -10.23 -11.46
N ALA A 38 10.94 -10.13 -12.77
CA ALA A 38 9.81 -10.29 -13.69
C ALA A 38 9.21 -11.71 -13.67
N GLU A 39 10.02 -12.74 -13.44
CA GLU A 39 9.54 -14.12 -13.38
C GLU A 39 8.68 -14.37 -12.14
N ASP A 40 9.08 -13.88 -10.97
CA ASP A 40 8.31 -13.99 -9.73
C ASP A 40 6.96 -13.28 -9.85
N VAL A 41 6.96 -12.10 -10.50
CA VAL A 41 5.74 -11.32 -10.73
C VAL A 41 4.77 -12.06 -11.67
N ARG A 42 5.28 -12.65 -12.74
CA ARG A 42 4.43 -13.49 -13.65
C ARG A 42 3.89 -14.72 -12.93
N ALA A 43 4.72 -15.36 -12.11
CA ALA A 43 4.30 -16.52 -11.31
C ALA A 43 3.19 -16.15 -10.31
N ALA A 44 3.20 -14.90 -9.82
CA ALA A 44 2.14 -14.34 -8.99
C ALA A 44 0.88 -13.89 -9.78
N GLY A 45 0.83 -14.08 -11.10
CA GLY A 45 -0.35 -13.77 -11.92
C GLY A 45 -0.47 -12.30 -12.34
N ALA A 46 0.62 -11.53 -12.29
CA ALA A 46 0.65 -10.14 -12.74
C ALA A 46 1.59 -9.94 -13.93
N GLU A 47 1.34 -8.92 -14.74
CA GLU A 47 2.26 -8.48 -15.80
C GLU A 47 3.34 -7.55 -15.21
N PRO A 48 4.64 -7.89 -15.33
CA PRO A 48 5.70 -7.01 -14.85
C PRO A 48 5.92 -5.83 -15.82
N LEU A 49 5.93 -4.62 -15.27
CA LEU A 49 6.36 -3.42 -15.94
C LEU A 49 7.63 -2.87 -15.25
N VAL A 50 8.76 -2.89 -15.99
CA VAL A 50 10.04 -2.42 -15.41
C VAL A 50 10.09 -0.90 -15.44
N LEU A 51 10.04 -0.28 -14.26
CA LEU A 51 10.16 1.16 -14.07
C LEU A 51 10.74 1.44 -12.66
N ASP A 52 11.86 2.18 -12.62
CA ASP A 52 12.45 2.63 -11.35
C ASP A 52 11.75 3.92 -10.89
N ILE A 53 10.80 3.78 -9.96
CA ILE A 53 10.00 4.92 -9.45
C ILE A 53 10.82 5.98 -8.71
N GLU A 54 12.05 5.65 -8.28
CA GLU A 54 12.98 6.61 -7.65
C GLU A 54 13.60 7.56 -8.69
N LYS A 55 13.58 7.20 -9.98
CA LYS A 55 14.23 7.94 -11.08
C LYS A 55 13.28 8.36 -12.18
N ALA A 56 12.13 7.71 -12.26
CA ALA A 56 11.14 7.98 -13.27
C ALA A 56 10.67 9.43 -13.21
N ASP A 57 10.58 10.06 -14.35
CA ASP A 57 9.95 11.37 -14.45
C ASP A 57 8.42 11.27 -14.45
N GLN A 58 7.76 12.43 -14.41
CA GLN A 58 6.30 12.51 -14.32
C GLN A 58 5.62 11.90 -15.57
N GLU A 59 6.21 12.05 -16.76
CA GLU A 59 5.65 11.55 -18.02
C GLU A 59 5.74 10.01 -18.08
N GLU A 60 6.84 9.44 -17.63
CA GLU A 60 7.04 8.00 -17.52
C GLU A 60 6.04 7.36 -16.53
N LEU A 61 5.83 8.01 -15.37
CA LEU A 61 4.83 7.56 -14.40
C LEU A 61 3.41 7.64 -14.93
N VAL A 62 3.03 8.73 -15.60
CA VAL A 62 1.72 8.87 -16.25
C VAL A 62 1.53 7.80 -17.32
N HIS A 63 2.59 7.53 -18.12
CA HIS A 63 2.53 6.47 -19.12
C HIS A 63 2.33 5.08 -18.51
N ALA A 64 3.03 4.78 -17.42
CA ALA A 64 2.92 3.51 -16.70
C ALA A 64 1.53 3.30 -16.08
N LEU A 65 0.84 4.39 -15.69
CA LEU A 65 -0.50 4.35 -15.09
C LEU A 65 -1.63 4.56 -16.12
N ARG A 66 -1.31 4.67 -17.41
CA ARG A 66 -2.33 4.82 -18.46
C ARG A 66 -3.29 3.64 -18.46
N ASP A 67 -4.58 3.95 -18.61
CA ASP A 67 -5.68 2.98 -18.62
C ASP A 67 -5.84 2.19 -17.33
N ALA A 68 -5.18 2.57 -16.24
CA ALA A 68 -5.42 1.99 -14.93
C ALA A 68 -6.73 2.50 -14.32
N ASP A 69 -7.57 1.59 -13.86
CA ASP A 69 -8.73 1.91 -13.03
C ASP A 69 -8.30 2.15 -11.58
N ASN A 70 -7.34 1.35 -11.09
CA ASN A 70 -6.87 1.39 -9.72
C ASN A 70 -5.34 1.43 -9.67
N VAL A 71 -4.83 2.14 -8.66
CA VAL A 71 -3.42 2.09 -8.26
C VAL A 71 -3.32 1.60 -6.82
N VAL A 72 -2.40 0.70 -6.56
CA VAL A 72 -2.02 0.26 -5.21
C VAL A 72 -0.56 0.63 -4.99
N PHE A 73 -0.28 1.54 -4.07
CA PHE A 73 1.09 1.85 -3.66
C PHE A 73 1.50 0.97 -2.48
N SER A 74 2.34 -0.01 -2.75
CA SER A 74 2.89 -0.96 -1.78
C SER A 74 4.42 -0.98 -1.78
N ALA A 75 5.04 0.10 -2.33
CA ALA A 75 6.47 0.28 -2.29
C ALA A 75 6.93 0.79 -0.92
N GLY A 76 8.15 0.46 -0.57
CA GLY A 76 8.85 0.98 0.60
C GLY A 76 10.35 0.76 0.44
N ALA A 77 11.15 1.60 1.09
CA ALA A 77 12.61 1.53 1.01
C ALA A 77 13.20 0.24 1.61
N GLY A 78 12.45 -0.45 2.48
CA GLY A 78 12.88 -1.67 3.15
C GLY A 78 13.77 -1.44 4.36
N GLY A 79 13.85 -0.19 4.86
CA GLY A 79 14.59 0.21 6.07
C GLY A 79 16.08 0.51 5.83
N GLY A 80 16.73 1.11 6.82
CA GLY A 80 18.18 1.27 6.94
C GLY A 80 18.81 2.51 6.30
N ASP A 81 18.20 3.15 5.32
CA ASP A 81 18.72 4.35 4.66
C ASP A 81 17.67 5.47 4.65
N ALA A 82 17.94 6.53 5.41
CA ALA A 82 17.03 7.66 5.55
C ALA A 82 16.77 8.40 4.22
N GLN A 83 17.80 8.55 3.38
CA GLN A 83 17.66 9.20 2.08
C GLN A 83 16.77 8.36 1.16
N ARG A 84 16.96 7.05 1.14
CA ARG A 84 16.15 6.15 0.34
C ARG A 84 14.72 6.04 0.88
N THR A 85 14.54 6.05 2.20
CA THR A 85 13.20 6.13 2.82
C THR A 85 12.47 7.37 2.33
N ARG A 86 13.11 8.55 2.37
CA ARG A 86 12.51 9.77 1.84
C ARG A 86 12.16 9.65 0.34
N ALA A 87 13.08 9.15 -0.47
CA ALA A 87 12.90 9.03 -1.92
C ALA A 87 11.75 8.07 -2.30
N VAL A 88 11.60 6.94 -1.60
CA VAL A 88 10.58 5.93 -1.95
C VAL A 88 9.28 6.16 -1.21
N ASP A 89 9.33 6.27 0.14
CA ASP A 89 8.12 6.29 0.98
C ASP A 89 7.39 7.62 0.94
N HIS A 90 8.06 8.71 0.51
CA HIS A 90 7.45 10.01 0.31
C HIS A 90 7.50 10.49 -1.16
N ASP A 91 8.70 10.78 -1.69
CA ASP A 91 8.81 11.51 -2.97
C ASP A 91 8.21 10.73 -4.13
N ALA A 92 8.53 9.43 -4.27
CA ALA A 92 7.95 8.56 -5.30
C ALA A 92 6.45 8.31 -5.07
N ALA A 93 6.00 8.22 -3.81
CA ALA A 93 4.58 8.12 -3.50
C ALA A 93 3.81 9.35 -3.98
N VAL A 94 4.27 10.56 -3.64
CA VAL A 94 3.64 11.84 -4.07
C VAL A 94 3.71 12.00 -5.59
N ALA A 95 4.82 11.65 -6.23
CA ALA A 95 4.94 11.67 -7.69
C ALA A 95 3.93 10.73 -8.36
N SER A 96 3.74 9.53 -7.80
CA SER A 96 2.77 8.55 -8.33
C SER A 96 1.32 8.99 -8.14
N MET A 97 0.98 9.72 -7.07
CA MET A 97 -0.35 10.32 -6.88
C MET A 97 -0.66 11.35 -7.98
N ARG A 98 0.29 12.27 -8.23
CA ARG A 98 0.16 13.27 -9.32
C ARG A 98 0.04 12.60 -10.69
N ALA A 99 0.79 11.52 -10.91
CA ALA A 99 0.70 10.74 -12.15
C ALA A 99 -0.65 10.04 -12.28
N ALA A 100 -1.19 9.49 -11.19
CA ALA A 100 -2.49 8.87 -11.15
C ALA A 100 -3.62 9.87 -11.47
N GLU A 101 -3.58 11.08 -10.90
CA GLU A 101 -4.52 12.15 -11.25
C GLU A 101 -4.43 12.52 -12.74
N ALA A 102 -3.20 12.73 -13.26
CA ALA A 102 -2.98 13.09 -14.66
C ALA A 102 -3.40 11.98 -15.64
N ALA A 103 -3.27 10.71 -15.24
CA ALA A 103 -3.69 9.55 -16.02
C ALA A 103 -5.20 9.26 -15.91
N GLY A 104 -5.93 9.97 -15.05
CA GLY A 104 -7.36 9.77 -14.82
C GLY A 104 -7.71 8.50 -14.05
N VAL A 105 -6.80 8.01 -13.20
CA VAL A 105 -7.02 6.86 -12.32
C VAL A 105 -8.18 7.15 -11.37
N ARG A 106 -9.10 6.20 -11.24
CA ARG A 106 -10.31 6.39 -10.41
C ARG A 106 -10.08 6.08 -8.93
N ARG A 107 -9.19 5.14 -8.61
CA ARG A 107 -9.04 4.61 -7.24
C ARG A 107 -7.57 4.49 -6.87
N TYR A 108 -7.20 4.96 -5.66
CA TYR A 108 -5.84 4.87 -5.16
C TYR A 108 -5.82 4.28 -3.75
N VAL A 109 -5.08 3.19 -3.56
CA VAL A 109 -4.89 2.53 -2.26
C VAL A 109 -3.44 2.67 -1.83
N MET A 110 -3.20 3.28 -0.66
CA MET A 110 -1.87 3.44 -0.06
C MET A 110 -1.68 2.42 1.06
N VAL A 111 -0.60 1.66 1.04
CA VAL A 111 -0.16 0.89 2.20
C VAL A 111 0.78 1.75 3.04
N SER A 112 0.28 2.18 4.19
CA SER A 112 0.98 2.97 5.19
C SER A 112 1.35 2.09 6.41
N TYR A 113 1.22 2.60 7.63
CA TYR A 113 1.37 1.84 8.87
C TYR A 113 0.37 2.32 9.93
N LEU A 114 0.14 1.47 10.92
CA LEU A 114 -0.77 1.71 12.06
C LEU A 114 -0.38 2.98 12.82
N GLY A 115 -1.32 3.92 12.92
CA GLY A 115 -1.12 5.18 13.64
C GLY A 115 -0.26 6.22 12.92
N ALA A 116 0.04 6.07 11.61
CA ALA A 116 0.77 7.10 10.86
C ALA A 116 0.07 8.45 10.96
N SER A 117 0.79 9.48 11.42
CA SER A 117 0.29 10.83 11.66
C SER A 117 1.46 11.82 11.65
N LEU A 118 1.24 13.07 11.22
CA LEU A 118 2.21 14.17 11.37
C LEU A 118 2.48 14.55 12.83
N HIS A 119 1.60 14.13 13.74
CA HIS A 119 1.72 14.35 15.18
C HIS A 119 2.18 13.08 15.91
N HIS A 120 3.05 12.29 15.27
CA HIS A 120 3.64 11.12 15.92
C HIS A 120 4.64 11.58 17.02
N ASP A 121 4.66 10.83 18.12
CA ASP A 121 5.56 11.08 19.25
C ASP A 121 6.94 10.39 19.11
N VAL A 122 7.32 9.96 17.89
CA VAL A 122 8.61 9.33 17.63
C VAL A 122 9.72 10.37 17.77
N PRO A 123 10.73 10.18 18.64
CA PRO A 123 11.84 11.12 18.78
C PRO A 123 12.68 11.25 17.50
N GLU A 124 13.24 12.44 17.24
CA GLU A 124 14.04 12.70 16.02
C GLU A 124 15.29 11.82 15.91
N ASP A 125 15.84 11.37 17.04
CA ASP A 125 16.98 10.46 17.12
C ASP A 125 16.61 8.97 17.03
N ASP A 126 15.33 8.63 16.98
CA ASP A 126 14.88 7.26 16.76
C ASP A 126 15.07 6.84 15.29
N PRO A 127 15.66 5.66 15.03
CA PRO A 127 15.81 5.13 13.66
C PRO A 127 14.49 5.04 12.87
N PHE A 128 13.37 4.97 13.54
CA PHE A 128 12.03 4.92 12.92
C PHE A 128 11.52 6.29 12.49
N TYR A 129 12.09 7.40 13.02
CA TYR A 129 11.60 8.76 12.78
C TYR A 129 11.45 9.11 11.30
N THR A 130 12.51 8.91 10.52
CA THR A 130 12.48 9.25 9.07
C THR A 130 11.39 8.48 8.32
N TYR A 131 11.16 7.22 8.68
CA TYR A 131 10.08 6.42 8.09
C TYR A 131 8.71 6.93 8.52
N ALA A 132 8.51 7.16 9.81
CA ALA A 132 7.26 7.69 10.34
C ALA A 132 6.88 9.00 9.68
N GLN A 133 7.83 9.94 9.59
CA GLN A 133 7.63 11.25 8.96
C GLN A 133 7.31 11.11 7.46
N ALA A 134 8.08 10.33 6.71
CA ALA A 134 7.88 10.12 5.28
C ALA A 134 6.50 9.54 4.96
N LYS A 135 6.06 8.53 5.72
CA LYS A 135 4.73 7.92 5.56
C LYS A 135 3.61 8.88 5.93
N ALA A 136 3.75 9.61 7.04
CA ALA A 136 2.75 10.58 7.48
C ALA A 136 2.56 11.71 6.45
N GLU A 137 3.66 12.26 5.91
CA GLU A 137 3.60 13.29 4.87
C GLU A 137 2.99 12.76 3.56
N ALA A 138 3.30 11.51 3.17
CA ALA A 138 2.68 10.89 2.00
C ALA A 138 1.17 10.65 2.21
N ASP A 139 0.76 10.22 3.42
CA ASP A 139 -0.64 10.04 3.77
C ASP A 139 -1.41 11.39 3.70
N GLU A 140 -0.82 12.51 4.17
CA GLU A 140 -1.43 13.84 4.04
C GLU A 140 -1.53 14.29 2.58
N ALA A 141 -0.45 14.12 1.79
CA ALA A 141 -0.48 14.46 0.38
C ALA A 141 -1.58 13.68 -0.37
N LEU A 142 -1.84 12.43 0.02
CA LEU A 142 -2.92 11.63 -0.56
C LEU A 142 -4.30 12.14 -0.13
N ARG A 143 -4.48 12.56 1.14
CA ARG A 143 -5.74 13.16 1.62
C ARG A 143 -6.07 14.45 0.90
N ASP A 144 -5.05 15.26 0.57
CA ASP A 144 -5.19 16.54 -0.13
C ASP A 144 -5.38 16.38 -1.65
N SER A 145 -5.22 15.15 -2.19
CA SER A 145 -5.39 14.87 -3.62
C SER A 145 -6.86 14.78 -4.02
N GLY A 146 -7.12 14.85 -5.34
CA GLY A 146 -8.44 14.62 -5.93
C GLY A 146 -8.80 13.14 -6.13
N LEU A 147 -7.95 12.21 -5.69
CA LEU A 147 -8.14 10.77 -5.88
C LEU A 147 -9.23 10.20 -4.96
N ALA A 148 -9.93 9.18 -5.41
CA ALA A 148 -10.76 8.35 -4.54
C ALA A 148 -9.85 7.39 -3.74
N TRP A 149 -9.26 7.90 -2.67
CA TRP A 149 -8.22 7.23 -1.91
C TRP A 149 -8.73 6.36 -0.76
N THR A 150 -7.94 5.35 -0.39
CA THR A 150 -7.98 4.68 0.92
C THR A 150 -6.55 4.46 1.40
N ILE A 151 -6.31 4.72 2.68
CA ILE A 151 -5.04 4.45 3.34
C ILE A 151 -5.22 3.23 4.23
N LEU A 152 -4.40 2.20 4.02
CA LEU A 152 -4.32 1.02 4.87
C LEU A 152 -3.17 1.20 5.85
N GLY A 153 -3.47 1.19 7.14
CA GLY A 153 -2.50 1.28 8.23
C GLY A 153 -2.35 -0.04 8.98
N PRO A 154 -1.64 -1.03 8.42
CA PRO A 154 -1.41 -2.28 9.12
C PRO A 154 -0.44 -2.11 10.29
N GLY A 155 -0.60 -2.95 11.31
CA GLY A 155 0.40 -3.17 12.34
C GLY A 155 1.74 -3.67 11.79
N ALA A 156 2.67 -4.03 12.66
CA ALA A 156 3.97 -4.58 12.27
C ALA A 156 3.81 -5.82 11.38
N LEU A 157 4.46 -5.80 10.21
CA LEU A 157 4.23 -6.83 9.18
C LEU A 157 4.95 -8.14 9.50
N THR A 158 4.21 -9.22 9.66
CA THR A 158 4.74 -10.57 9.89
C THR A 158 4.73 -11.44 8.64
N ALA A 159 5.39 -12.59 8.72
CA ALA A 159 5.35 -13.64 7.70
C ALA A 159 4.38 -14.78 8.09
N GLU A 160 3.62 -14.58 9.16
CA GLU A 160 2.63 -15.57 9.62
C GLU A 160 1.57 -15.84 8.55
N GLU A 161 0.94 -17.00 8.62
CA GLU A 161 -0.13 -17.37 7.72
C GLU A 161 -1.34 -16.45 7.90
N ALA A 162 -1.93 -16.02 6.80
CA ALA A 162 -3.07 -15.12 6.83
C ALA A 162 -4.33 -15.82 7.38
N SER A 163 -4.84 -15.36 8.49
CA SER A 163 -6.10 -15.84 9.07
C SER A 163 -7.34 -15.47 8.23
N GLY A 164 -7.22 -14.44 7.38
CA GLY A 164 -8.35 -13.81 6.68
C GLY A 164 -9.19 -12.93 7.60
N ARG A 165 -8.70 -12.62 8.80
CA ARG A 165 -9.41 -11.87 9.84
C ARG A 165 -8.54 -10.76 10.40
N ILE A 166 -9.15 -9.60 10.68
CA ILE A 166 -8.49 -8.41 11.24
C ILE A 166 -9.36 -7.75 12.30
N THR A 167 -8.75 -6.89 13.11
CA THR A 167 -9.43 -5.92 13.97
C THR A 167 -9.09 -4.53 13.46
N VAL A 168 -10.10 -3.76 13.07
CA VAL A 168 -9.97 -2.36 12.60
C VAL A 168 -10.04 -1.43 13.80
N ASP A 169 -9.24 -0.34 13.78
CA ASP A 169 -9.13 0.67 14.82
C ASP A 169 -8.95 0.05 16.23
N PRO A 170 -7.95 -0.84 16.39
CA PRO A 170 -7.78 -1.58 17.65
C PRO A 170 -7.43 -0.63 18.80
N ASP A 171 -8.05 -0.87 19.97
CA ASP A 171 -7.55 -0.25 21.20
C ASP A 171 -6.26 -0.96 21.62
N LEU A 172 -5.15 -0.22 21.48
CA LEU A 172 -3.80 -0.71 21.76
C LEU A 172 -3.20 -0.19 23.07
N SER A 173 -4.00 0.46 23.92
CA SER A 173 -3.54 1.09 25.15
C SER A 173 -2.83 0.11 26.09
N ASP A 174 -3.36 -1.12 26.20
CA ASP A 174 -2.85 -2.18 27.06
C ASP A 174 -2.27 -3.38 26.27
N SER A 175 -2.04 -3.22 24.95
CA SER A 175 -1.59 -4.31 24.08
C SER A 175 -0.08 -4.50 24.11
N ASP A 176 0.36 -5.76 24.05
CA ASP A 176 1.76 -6.11 23.82
C ASP A 176 2.15 -6.03 22.32
N ALA A 177 3.43 -6.26 22.01
CA ALA A 177 3.93 -6.15 20.64
C ALA A 177 3.26 -7.13 19.67
N SER A 178 2.91 -8.33 20.12
CA SER A 178 2.30 -9.37 19.27
C SER A 178 0.86 -9.02 18.86
N GLN A 179 0.17 -8.24 19.68
CA GLN A 179 -1.19 -7.75 19.41
C GLN A 179 -1.20 -6.55 18.47
N ARG A 180 -0.02 -6.06 18.07
CA ARG A 180 0.17 -4.93 17.14
C ARG A 180 0.68 -5.38 15.78
N GLU A 181 0.53 -6.65 15.45
CA GLU A 181 1.02 -7.26 14.22
C GLU A 181 -0.09 -7.44 13.18
N ALA A 182 0.31 -7.46 11.92
CA ALA A 182 -0.54 -7.82 10.79
C ALA A 182 0.23 -8.73 9.84
N SER A 183 -0.32 -9.89 9.52
CA SER A 183 0.25 -10.76 8.51
C SER A 183 0.18 -10.10 7.13
N ARG A 184 1.25 -10.22 6.34
CA ARG A 184 1.28 -9.68 4.97
C ARG A 184 0.16 -10.22 4.10
N GLY A 185 -0.30 -11.44 4.36
CA GLY A 185 -1.43 -12.01 3.66
C GLY A 185 -2.76 -11.36 4.03
N ASN A 186 -2.96 -10.93 5.28
CA ASN A 186 -4.13 -10.15 5.66
C ASN A 186 -4.09 -8.73 5.06
N VAL A 187 -2.90 -8.10 4.97
CA VAL A 187 -2.75 -6.83 4.23
C VAL A 187 -3.12 -7.00 2.75
N ALA A 188 -2.67 -8.07 2.10
CA ALA A 188 -3.04 -8.38 0.72
C ALA A 188 -4.56 -8.56 0.54
N ARG A 189 -5.22 -9.26 1.48
CA ARG A 189 -6.69 -9.40 1.50
C ARG A 189 -7.40 -8.05 1.73
N ALA A 190 -6.85 -7.19 2.60
CA ALA A 190 -7.39 -5.86 2.85
C ALA A 190 -7.31 -4.98 1.58
N ILE A 191 -6.22 -5.05 0.81
CA ILE A 191 -6.11 -4.36 -0.49
C ILE A 191 -7.26 -4.75 -1.42
N VAL A 192 -7.51 -6.05 -1.59
CA VAL A 192 -8.61 -6.54 -2.44
C VAL A 192 -9.96 -6.11 -1.90
N ALA A 193 -10.17 -6.22 -0.59
CA ALA A 193 -11.43 -5.86 0.05
C ALA A 193 -11.79 -4.38 -0.14
N VAL A 194 -10.83 -3.45 0.08
CA VAL A 194 -11.10 -2.02 -0.06
C VAL A 194 -11.27 -1.58 -1.51
N LEU A 195 -10.66 -2.25 -2.48
CA LEU A 195 -10.88 -1.99 -3.89
C LEU A 195 -12.30 -2.36 -4.33
N ASN A 196 -12.90 -3.38 -3.70
CA ASN A 196 -14.25 -3.84 -3.97
C ASN A 196 -15.33 -3.17 -3.10
N GLU A 197 -14.93 -2.32 -2.12
CA GLU A 197 -15.85 -1.67 -1.18
C GLU A 197 -15.80 -0.14 -1.33
N PRO A 198 -16.74 0.46 -2.08
CA PRO A 198 -16.78 1.92 -2.29
C PRO A 198 -16.89 2.74 -1.01
N GLY A 199 -17.48 2.19 0.05
CA GLY A 199 -17.63 2.83 1.35
C GLY A 199 -16.29 3.09 2.07
N THR A 200 -15.16 2.59 1.53
CA THR A 200 -13.82 2.83 2.07
C THR A 200 -13.11 4.05 1.47
N VAL A 201 -13.72 4.71 0.48
CA VAL A 201 -13.17 5.93 -0.11
C VAL A 201 -13.12 7.05 0.93
N GLY A 202 -11.99 7.76 0.99
CA GLY A 202 -11.75 8.84 1.95
C GLY A 202 -11.46 8.35 3.38
N ARG A 203 -11.15 7.05 3.56
CA ARG A 203 -10.88 6.49 4.89
C ARG A 203 -9.43 6.04 5.04
N LYS A 204 -8.87 6.31 6.23
CA LYS A 204 -7.72 5.57 6.76
C LYS A 204 -8.27 4.42 7.60
N ILE A 205 -7.77 3.22 7.36
CA ILE A 205 -8.18 1.99 8.04
C ILE A 205 -6.93 1.42 8.71
N ASP A 206 -6.79 1.70 9.99
CA ASP A 206 -5.75 1.14 10.84
C ASP A 206 -6.20 -0.24 11.33
N PHE A 207 -5.34 -1.26 11.26
CA PHE A 207 -5.72 -2.62 11.64
C PHE A 207 -4.55 -3.49 12.08
N VAL A 208 -4.89 -4.53 12.80
CA VAL A 208 -4.01 -5.65 13.20
C VAL A 208 -4.69 -6.97 12.81
N ASP A 209 -3.98 -8.09 12.89
CA ASP A 209 -4.62 -9.41 12.81
C ASP A 209 -5.64 -9.55 13.96
N GLY A 210 -6.77 -10.22 13.70
CA GLY A 210 -7.87 -10.24 14.63
C GLY A 210 -8.94 -11.28 14.30
N ASP A 211 -10.19 -11.02 14.70
CA ASP A 211 -11.26 -12.01 14.69
C ASP A 211 -12.38 -11.75 13.67
N VAL A 212 -12.42 -10.56 13.03
CA VAL A 212 -13.46 -10.21 12.06
C VAL A 212 -12.98 -10.50 10.65
N PRO A 213 -13.76 -11.18 9.78
CA PRO A 213 -13.40 -11.38 8.38
C PRO A 213 -13.02 -10.06 7.70
N VAL A 214 -11.89 -10.03 6.94
CA VAL A 214 -11.35 -8.80 6.35
C VAL A 214 -12.39 -8.02 5.56
N ALA A 215 -13.18 -8.71 4.71
CA ALA A 215 -14.20 -8.06 3.87
C ALA A 215 -15.36 -7.44 4.68
N GLU A 216 -15.62 -7.93 5.87
CA GLU A 216 -16.61 -7.38 6.80
C GLU A 216 -16.01 -6.21 7.59
N ALA A 217 -14.80 -6.40 8.13
CA ALA A 217 -14.12 -5.43 8.96
C ALA A 217 -13.88 -4.08 8.25
N VAL A 218 -13.51 -4.10 6.96
CA VAL A 218 -13.24 -2.85 6.20
C VAL A 218 -14.50 -2.03 5.90
N ARG A 219 -15.69 -2.63 5.92
CA ARG A 219 -16.95 -1.91 5.70
C ARG A 219 -17.24 -0.93 6.84
N GLY A 220 -16.88 -1.31 8.07
CA GLY A 220 -17.33 -0.62 9.28
C GLY A 220 -18.82 -0.87 9.53
N ASP A 221 -19.26 -0.50 10.69
CA ASP A 221 -20.69 -0.53 11.07
C ASP A 221 -21.46 0.64 10.39
#